data_65aad50ace70120239eeba458ed79fcc
#
_entry.id   65aad50ace70120239eeba458ed79fcc
#
_cell.length_a   1.000
_cell.length_b   1.000
_cell.length_c   1.000
_cell.angle_alpha   90.00
_cell.angle_beta   90.00
_cell.angle_gamma   90.00
#
_symmetry.space_group_name_H-M   'P 1'
#
loop_
_entity.id
_entity.type
_entity.pdbx_description
1 polymer ?
#
loop_
_entity_poly.entity_id
_entity_poly.type
_entity_poly.pdbx_seq_one_letter_code
_entity_poly.pdbx_strand_id
1 'polypeptide(L)'
;MLKRLLGDPNARKLKKFQPLVAEINLIEEDIKDLADEDLKAKTDEFREQLAKGKSDDEIKEILDDILPEAFAVVREAAIRVLGMRHYDVQLLGGIVLHKGQIAEMKTGEGKTLVCTLPAYLNGLTGKGVHVVTVNDYLARRDAEWMGQVHRFLGLSVGLIQSGMSPPERRKNYACDITYTTNSELGFDYLRDNMAVSMEEVVQRPFNYCVIDEVDSVLIDEARTPLIISGQVERPTEKYLQASQIA
;
A
#
# COMPACT_ATOMS: atom_id res chain seq x y z
N MET A 1 -17.01 33.57 -3.72
CA MET A 1 -17.96 34.05 -2.71
C MET A 1 -18.66 32.91 -1.96
N LEU A 2 -19.18 31.86 -2.60
CA LEU A 2 -19.84 30.72 -1.93
C LEU A 2 -18.92 29.95 -0.93
N LYS A 3 -17.64 29.71 -1.24
CA LYS A 3 -16.70 29.05 -0.32
C LYS A 3 -16.54 29.77 1.04
N ARG A 4 -16.74 31.11 1.07
CA ARG A 4 -16.65 31.92 2.30
C ARG A 4 -17.87 31.77 3.22
N LEU A 5 -19.02 31.39 2.65
CA LEU A 5 -20.28 31.20 3.39
C LEU A 5 -20.50 29.76 3.85
N LEU A 6 -20.04 28.76 3.07
CA LEU A 6 -20.27 27.34 3.34
C LEU A 6 -19.09 26.65 4.02
N GLY A 7 -17.94 27.32 4.14
CA GLY A 7 -16.69 26.72 4.63
C GLY A 7 -16.10 25.71 3.66
N ASP A 8 -14.91 25.19 3.99
CA ASP A 8 -14.25 24.13 3.22
C ASP A 8 -14.83 22.75 3.62
N PRO A 9 -15.42 21.99 2.67
CA PRO A 9 -15.93 20.64 2.94
C PRO A 9 -14.83 19.69 3.47
N ASN A 10 -13.60 19.83 2.98
CA ASN A 10 -12.47 19.01 3.40
C ASN A 10 -12.07 19.33 4.85
N ALA A 11 -12.05 20.62 5.23
CA ALA A 11 -11.80 21.00 6.61
C ALA A 11 -12.84 20.42 7.57
N ARG A 12 -14.12 20.32 7.16
CA ARG A 12 -15.16 19.66 7.96
C ARG A 12 -14.94 18.16 8.09
N LYS A 13 -14.49 17.48 7.01
CA LYS A 13 -14.15 16.05 7.06
C LYS A 13 -12.96 15.79 7.99
N LEU A 14 -11.88 16.56 7.85
CA LEU A 14 -10.69 16.46 8.70
C LEU A 14 -11.03 16.69 10.18
N LYS A 15 -11.93 17.65 10.47
CA LYS A 15 -12.39 17.90 11.84
C LYS A 15 -13.04 16.69 12.49
N LYS A 16 -13.68 15.79 11.71
CA LYS A 16 -14.28 14.55 12.24
C LYS A 16 -13.22 13.52 12.68
N PHE A 17 -12.00 13.59 12.14
CA PHE A 17 -10.91 12.68 12.50
C PHE A 17 -10.03 13.20 13.65
N GLN A 18 -10.21 14.46 14.08
CA GLN A 18 -9.46 15.05 15.20
C GLN A 18 -9.61 14.24 16.53
N PRO A 19 -10.79 13.71 16.89
CA PRO A 19 -10.91 12.87 18.06
C PRO A 19 -10.03 11.62 18.01
N LEU A 20 -9.94 10.95 16.83
CA LEU A 20 -9.05 9.79 16.64
C LEU A 20 -7.58 10.16 16.82
N VAL A 21 -7.15 11.32 16.29
CA VAL A 21 -5.78 11.81 16.49
C VAL A 21 -5.49 12.08 17.97
N ALA A 22 -6.44 12.66 18.70
CA ALA A 22 -6.31 12.88 20.14
C ALA A 22 -6.21 11.56 20.91
N GLU A 23 -6.99 10.55 20.52
CA GLU A 23 -6.93 9.21 21.08
C GLU A 23 -5.57 8.53 20.80
N ILE A 24 -5.06 8.60 19.57
CA ILE A 24 -3.72 8.09 19.21
C ILE A 24 -2.64 8.74 20.10
N ASN A 25 -2.73 10.05 20.31
CA ASN A 25 -1.79 10.77 21.17
C ASN A 25 -1.86 10.35 22.64
N LEU A 26 -3.03 9.99 23.14
CA LEU A 26 -3.19 9.46 24.50
C LEU A 26 -2.59 8.05 24.63
N ILE A 27 -2.90 7.16 23.68
CA ILE A 27 -2.40 5.78 23.66
C ILE A 27 -0.86 5.75 23.49
N GLU A 28 -0.28 6.70 22.74
CA GLU A 28 1.17 6.81 22.57
C GLU A 28 1.91 6.89 23.91
N GLU A 29 1.33 7.50 24.94
CA GLU A 29 1.94 7.64 26.26
C GLU A 29 2.18 6.28 26.92
N ASP A 30 1.30 5.29 26.71
CA ASP A 30 1.45 3.94 27.24
C ASP A 30 2.35 3.09 26.31
N ILE A 31 2.27 3.29 24.99
CA ILE A 31 3.03 2.53 24.00
C ILE A 31 4.53 2.81 24.05
N LYS A 32 4.93 4.07 24.31
CA LYS A 32 6.37 4.46 24.35
C LYS A 32 7.17 3.75 25.43
N ASP A 33 6.53 3.29 26.50
CA ASP A 33 7.17 2.64 27.64
C ASP A 33 7.27 1.10 27.47
N LEU A 34 6.69 0.53 26.39
CA LEU A 34 6.75 -0.90 26.10
C LEU A 34 8.19 -1.32 25.70
N ALA A 35 8.58 -2.53 26.07
CA ALA A 35 9.79 -3.16 25.53
C ALA A 35 9.57 -3.50 24.03
N ASP A 36 10.67 -3.73 23.29
CA ASP A 36 10.58 -4.05 21.86
C ASP A 36 9.78 -5.33 21.58
N GLU A 37 9.90 -6.31 22.46
CA GLU A 37 9.16 -7.58 22.37
C GLU A 37 7.67 -7.36 22.59
N ASP A 38 7.28 -6.53 23.56
CA ASP A 38 5.88 -6.22 23.84
C ASP A 38 5.26 -5.38 22.70
N LEU A 39 6.03 -4.44 22.13
CA LEU A 39 5.59 -3.66 20.98
C LEU A 39 5.35 -4.54 19.75
N LYS A 40 6.19 -5.54 19.51
CA LYS A 40 6.00 -6.54 18.45
C LYS A 40 4.79 -7.42 18.70
N ALA A 41 4.58 -7.83 19.96
CA ALA A 41 3.45 -8.68 20.37
C ALA A 41 2.09 -8.02 20.07
N LYS A 42 2.02 -6.69 20.01
CA LYS A 42 0.81 -5.98 19.59
C LYS A 42 0.30 -6.42 18.22
N THR A 43 1.18 -6.78 17.30
CA THR A 43 0.79 -7.31 15.99
C THR A 43 -0.01 -8.62 16.11
N ASP A 44 0.40 -9.52 16.99
CA ASP A 44 -0.30 -10.78 17.22
C ASP A 44 -1.64 -10.53 17.94
N GLU A 45 -1.69 -9.63 18.92
CA GLU A 45 -2.94 -9.22 19.57
C GLU A 45 -3.96 -8.67 18.58
N PHE A 46 -3.54 -7.81 17.64
CA PHE A 46 -4.42 -7.29 16.59
C PHE A 46 -4.89 -8.38 15.63
N ARG A 47 -4.00 -9.29 15.24
CA ARG A 47 -4.37 -10.44 14.40
C ARG A 47 -5.38 -11.36 15.09
N GLU A 48 -5.26 -11.58 16.39
CA GLU A 48 -6.23 -12.35 17.17
C GLU A 48 -7.60 -11.65 17.23
N GLN A 49 -7.63 -10.32 17.29
CA GLN A 49 -8.89 -9.57 17.21
C GLN A 49 -9.52 -9.70 15.81
N LEU A 50 -8.74 -9.54 14.75
CA LEU A 50 -9.20 -9.68 13.37
C LEU A 50 -9.71 -11.10 13.05
N ALA A 51 -9.13 -12.13 13.66
CA ALA A 51 -9.57 -13.52 13.50
C ALA A 51 -10.98 -13.78 14.03
N LYS A 52 -11.56 -12.89 14.84
CA LYS A 52 -12.94 -12.97 15.32
C LYS A 52 -13.96 -12.53 14.28
N GLY A 53 -13.55 -11.70 13.29
CA GLY A 53 -14.41 -11.24 12.20
C GLY A 53 -14.75 -12.38 11.24
N LYS A 54 -16.04 -12.55 10.95
CA LYS A 54 -16.56 -13.62 10.08
C LYS A 54 -16.92 -13.13 8.69
N SER A 55 -16.95 -11.82 8.48
CA SER A 55 -17.24 -11.18 7.21
C SER A 55 -16.27 -10.02 6.94
N ASP A 56 -16.18 -9.60 5.68
CA ASP A 56 -15.34 -8.45 5.32
C ASP A 56 -15.81 -7.15 6.00
N ASP A 57 -17.11 -7.00 6.27
CA ASP A 57 -17.63 -5.83 6.95
C ASP A 57 -17.27 -5.84 8.46
N GLU A 58 -17.36 -7.00 9.12
CA GLU A 58 -16.89 -7.15 10.50
C GLU A 58 -15.37 -6.91 10.62
N ILE A 59 -14.58 -7.39 9.65
CA ILE A 59 -13.15 -7.11 9.61
C ILE A 59 -12.87 -5.62 9.48
N LYS A 60 -13.63 -4.89 8.66
CA LYS A 60 -13.50 -3.43 8.54
C LYS A 60 -13.84 -2.70 9.83
N GLU A 61 -14.90 -3.12 10.53
CA GLU A 61 -15.26 -2.57 11.83
C GLU A 61 -14.12 -2.79 12.85
N ILE A 62 -13.57 -4.01 12.92
CA ILE A 62 -12.44 -4.29 13.81
C ILE A 62 -11.21 -3.46 13.43
N LEU A 63 -10.90 -3.30 12.14
CA LEU A 63 -9.81 -2.44 11.69
C LEU A 63 -10.01 -0.98 12.12
N ASP A 64 -11.23 -0.49 12.09
CA ASP A 64 -11.57 0.86 12.56
C ASP A 64 -11.41 0.98 14.08
N ASP A 65 -11.79 -0.04 14.84
CA ASP A 65 -11.69 -0.07 16.30
C ASP A 65 -10.22 -0.11 16.77
N ILE A 66 -9.38 -0.92 16.12
CA ILE A 66 -7.95 -1.03 16.49
C ILE A 66 -7.08 0.08 15.91
N LEU A 67 -7.59 0.89 14.96
CA LEU A 67 -6.82 1.92 14.26
C LEU A 67 -6.05 2.85 15.20
N PRO A 68 -6.64 3.40 16.28
CA PRO A 68 -5.91 4.32 17.15
C PRO A 68 -4.66 3.68 17.78
N GLU A 69 -4.81 2.47 18.31
CA GLU A 69 -3.71 1.76 18.94
C GLU A 69 -2.67 1.31 17.90
N ALA A 70 -3.10 0.77 16.77
CA ALA A 70 -2.21 0.35 15.69
C ALA A 70 -1.37 1.52 15.15
N PHE A 71 -1.97 2.73 15.02
CA PHE A 71 -1.22 3.91 14.58
C PHE A 71 -0.23 4.40 15.64
N ALA A 72 -0.56 4.31 16.93
CA ALA A 72 0.39 4.60 18.02
C ALA A 72 1.57 3.62 18.00
N VAL A 73 1.33 2.33 17.78
CA VAL A 73 2.36 1.28 17.63
C VAL A 73 3.27 1.56 16.44
N VAL A 74 2.73 1.89 15.26
CA VAL A 74 3.55 2.27 14.08
C VAL A 74 4.35 3.52 14.33
N ARG A 75 3.77 4.52 14.99
CA ARG A 75 4.46 5.77 15.33
C ARG A 75 5.68 5.50 16.21
N GLU A 76 5.52 4.71 17.27
CA GLU A 76 6.62 4.34 18.16
C GLU A 76 7.66 3.49 17.44
N ALA A 77 7.26 2.49 16.65
CA ALA A 77 8.17 1.71 15.84
C ALA A 77 8.99 2.57 14.87
N ALA A 78 8.37 3.57 14.24
CA ALA A 78 9.07 4.51 13.36
C ALA A 78 10.10 5.38 14.12
N ILE A 79 9.80 5.76 15.35
CA ILE A 79 10.77 6.47 16.23
C ILE A 79 11.97 5.57 16.50
N ARG A 80 11.74 4.33 16.92
CA ARG A 80 12.82 3.39 17.31
C ARG A 80 13.70 2.99 16.13
N VAL A 81 13.10 2.73 14.98
CA VAL A 81 13.79 2.16 13.82
C VAL A 81 14.37 3.23 12.90
N LEU A 82 13.63 4.33 12.70
CA LEU A 82 13.99 5.39 11.74
C LEU A 82 14.39 6.71 12.40
N GLY A 83 14.15 6.89 13.70
CA GLY A 83 14.27 8.19 14.36
C GLY A 83 13.21 9.20 13.92
N MET A 84 12.08 8.74 13.35
CA MET A 84 11.04 9.58 12.78
C MET A 84 9.71 9.40 13.52
N ARG A 85 9.19 10.49 14.09
CA ARG A 85 7.86 10.50 14.69
C ARG A 85 6.85 11.09 13.71
N HIS A 86 5.74 10.40 13.48
CA HIS A 86 4.62 10.96 12.70
C HIS A 86 4.02 12.17 13.41
N TYR A 87 3.83 13.25 12.66
CA TYR A 87 3.09 14.42 13.13
C TYR A 87 1.58 14.18 13.06
N ASP A 88 0.80 14.93 13.82
CA ASP A 88 -0.67 14.79 13.84
C ASP A 88 -1.32 14.96 12.46
N VAL A 89 -0.79 15.86 11.63
CA VAL A 89 -1.24 16.00 10.22
C VAL A 89 -0.96 14.76 9.39
N GLN A 90 0.09 14.02 9.70
CA GLN A 90 0.43 12.76 9.03
C GLN A 90 -0.48 11.62 9.50
N LEU A 91 -0.87 11.60 10.77
CA LEU A 91 -1.90 10.68 11.26
C LEU A 91 -3.23 10.90 10.54
N LEU A 92 -3.65 12.17 10.38
CA LEU A 92 -4.83 12.51 9.57
C LEU A 92 -4.72 11.99 8.14
N GLY A 93 -3.55 12.14 7.50
CA GLY A 93 -3.28 11.57 6.17
C GLY A 93 -3.45 10.06 6.14
N GLY A 94 -2.90 9.35 7.13
CA GLY A 94 -3.04 7.90 7.27
C GLY A 94 -4.48 7.45 7.44
N ILE A 95 -5.27 8.15 8.27
CA ILE A 95 -6.70 7.87 8.47
C ILE A 95 -7.47 8.06 7.17
N VAL A 96 -7.21 9.15 6.42
CA VAL A 96 -7.85 9.43 5.13
C VAL A 96 -7.56 8.32 4.13
N LEU A 97 -6.30 7.87 4.04
CA LEU A 97 -5.89 6.76 3.17
C LEU A 97 -6.55 5.43 3.57
N HIS A 98 -6.58 5.11 4.88
CA HIS A 98 -7.26 3.90 5.36
C HIS A 98 -8.75 3.88 4.99
N LYS A 99 -9.41 5.03 5.01
CA LYS A 99 -10.82 5.17 4.57
C LYS A 99 -11.00 5.14 3.04
N GLY A 100 -9.98 4.79 2.26
CA GLY A 100 -10.04 4.70 0.80
C GLY A 100 -10.24 6.05 0.11
N GLN A 101 -9.74 7.14 0.72
CA GLN A 101 -9.85 8.49 0.19
C GLN A 101 -8.49 9.01 -0.28
N ILE A 102 -8.49 10.11 -1.02
CA ILE A 102 -7.28 10.79 -1.49
C ILE A 102 -6.81 11.77 -0.41
N ALA A 103 -5.56 11.60 0.03
CA ALA A 103 -4.87 12.53 0.92
C ALA A 103 -3.95 13.44 0.09
N GLU A 104 -4.33 14.71 -0.08
CA GLU A 104 -3.48 15.72 -0.70
C GLU A 104 -2.50 16.26 0.35
N MET A 105 -1.21 16.05 0.11
CA MET A 105 -0.11 16.54 0.95
C MET A 105 0.95 17.21 0.08
N LYS A 106 1.52 18.31 0.55
CA LYS A 106 2.58 19.03 -0.17
C LYS A 106 3.87 18.21 -0.24
N THR A 107 4.70 18.54 -1.21
CA THR A 107 6.05 17.97 -1.32
C THR A 107 6.83 18.31 -0.04
N GLY A 108 7.54 17.30 0.50
CA GLY A 108 8.31 17.45 1.74
C GLY A 108 7.52 17.21 3.04
N GLU A 109 6.20 16.99 2.99
CA GLU A 109 5.39 16.71 4.19
C GLU A 109 5.44 15.23 4.65
N GLY A 110 6.32 14.42 4.06
CA GLY A 110 6.59 13.05 4.51
C GLY A 110 5.53 12.03 4.10
N LYS A 111 4.96 12.14 2.89
CA LYS A 111 3.98 11.18 2.35
C LYS A 111 4.42 9.72 2.48
N THR A 112 5.69 9.43 2.22
CA THR A 112 6.26 8.08 2.32
C THR A 112 6.12 7.50 3.73
N LEU A 113 6.36 8.33 4.76
CA LEU A 113 6.19 7.91 6.15
C LEU A 113 4.70 7.73 6.49
N VAL A 114 3.81 8.59 5.97
CA VAL A 114 2.35 8.45 6.15
C VAL A 114 1.83 7.11 5.65
N CYS A 115 2.35 6.63 4.51
CA CYS A 115 1.93 5.35 3.93
C CYS A 115 2.15 4.15 4.86
N THR A 116 3.09 4.23 5.81
CA THR A 116 3.35 3.14 6.75
C THR A 116 2.16 2.85 7.67
N LEU A 117 1.40 3.88 8.04
CA LEU A 117 0.25 3.77 8.94
C LEU A 117 -0.86 2.86 8.36
N PRO A 118 -1.48 3.20 7.22
CA PRO A 118 -2.53 2.37 6.65
C PRO A 118 -1.98 1.05 6.08
N ALA A 119 -0.70 1.02 5.62
CA ALA A 119 -0.10 -0.21 5.13
C ALA A 119 0.05 -1.26 6.24
N TYR A 120 0.51 -0.85 7.43
CA TYR A 120 0.56 -1.73 8.60
C TYR A 120 -0.82 -2.22 8.99
N LEU A 121 -1.76 -1.30 9.24
CA LEU A 121 -3.11 -1.62 9.71
C LEU A 121 -3.82 -2.63 8.79
N ASN A 122 -3.80 -2.39 7.48
CA ASN A 122 -4.42 -3.30 6.52
C ASN A 122 -3.58 -4.58 6.29
N GLY A 123 -2.26 -4.52 6.49
CA GLY A 123 -1.35 -5.67 6.45
C GLY A 123 -1.64 -6.72 7.53
N LEU A 124 -2.19 -6.29 8.68
CA LEU A 124 -2.58 -7.19 9.78
C LEU A 124 -3.59 -8.27 9.32
N THR A 125 -4.39 -8.00 8.30
CA THR A 125 -5.36 -8.95 7.75
C THR A 125 -4.73 -10.19 7.12
N GLY A 126 -3.42 -10.14 6.78
CA GLY A 126 -2.74 -11.20 6.03
C GLY A 126 -3.20 -11.36 4.58
N LYS A 127 -4.18 -10.56 4.13
CA LYS A 127 -4.72 -10.61 2.76
C LYS A 127 -3.82 -9.91 1.71
N GLY A 128 -2.81 -9.17 2.15
CA GLY A 128 -1.85 -8.44 1.32
C GLY A 128 -2.20 -6.99 1.07
N VAL A 129 -1.17 -6.15 1.15
CA VAL A 129 -1.22 -4.72 0.87
C VAL A 129 -0.22 -4.41 -0.23
N HIS A 130 -0.62 -3.61 -1.21
CA HIS A 130 0.28 -3.09 -2.24
C HIS A 130 0.58 -1.61 -1.99
N VAL A 131 1.86 -1.26 -1.93
CA VAL A 131 2.34 0.13 -1.93
C VAL A 131 2.90 0.39 -3.33
N VAL A 132 2.18 1.22 -4.09
CA VAL A 132 2.42 1.42 -5.52
C VAL A 132 3.08 2.77 -5.75
N THR A 133 4.18 2.78 -6.49
CA THR A 133 4.94 3.98 -6.86
C THR A 133 5.11 4.05 -8.39
N VAL A 134 5.72 5.14 -8.88
CA VAL A 134 5.89 5.38 -10.33
C VAL A 134 7.12 4.70 -10.93
N ASN A 135 8.12 4.28 -10.15
CA ASN A 135 9.32 3.64 -10.69
C ASN A 135 10.01 2.69 -9.70
N ASP A 136 10.86 1.82 -10.24
CA ASP A 136 11.60 0.79 -9.51
C ASP A 136 12.52 1.34 -8.43
N TYR A 137 13.11 2.53 -8.66
CA TYR A 137 13.97 3.17 -7.66
C TYR A 137 13.19 3.53 -6.40
N LEU A 138 12.04 4.17 -6.55
CA LEU A 138 11.18 4.53 -5.41
C LEU A 138 10.63 3.30 -4.71
N ALA A 139 10.17 2.30 -5.46
CA ALA A 139 9.67 1.05 -4.89
C ALA A 139 10.75 0.38 -4.01
N ARG A 140 11.99 0.31 -4.49
CA ARG A 140 13.12 -0.25 -3.72
C ARG A 140 13.46 0.61 -2.52
N ARG A 141 13.65 1.92 -2.70
CA ARG A 141 13.97 2.86 -1.62
C ARG A 141 12.97 2.73 -0.47
N ASP A 142 11.69 2.73 -0.80
CA ASP A 142 10.62 2.72 0.19
C ASP A 142 10.49 1.35 0.87
N ALA A 143 10.68 0.24 0.12
CA ALA A 143 10.72 -1.10 0.69
C ALA A 143 11.91 -1.30 1.64
N GLU A 144 13.07 -0.72 1.32
CA GLU A 144 14.27 -0.78 2.16
C GLU A 144 14.14 0.12 3.38
N TRP A 145 13.64 1.33 3.22
CA TRP A 145 13.56 2.33 4.27
C TRP A 145 12.33 2.15 5.17
N MET A 146 11.13 2.28 4.63
CA MET A 146 9.88 2.14 5.41
C MET A 146 9.61 0.68 5.79
N GLY A 147 10.04 -0.27 4.98
CA GLY A 147 9.93 -1.69 5.27
C GLY A 147 10.61 -2.13 6.58
N GLN A 148 11.56 -1.35 7.10
CA GLN A 148 12.16 -1.62 8.42
C GLN A 148 11.12 -1.53 9.54
N VAL A 149 10.21 -0.55 9.49
CA VAL A 149 9.13 -0.40 10.48
C VAL A 149 8.22 -1.62 10.46
N HIS A 150 7.80 -2.06 9.28
CA HIS A 150 6.93 -3.22 9.14
C HIS A 150 7.59 -4.51 9.63
N ARG A 151 8.84 -4.75 9.24
CA ARG A 151 9.61 -5.92 9.68
C ARG A 151 9.87 -5.91 11.19
N PHE A 152 10.14 -4.73 11.75
CA PHE A 152 10.30 -4.59 13.20
C PHE A 152 9.02 -5.01 13.94
N LEU A 153 7.86 -4.68 13.41
CA LEU A 153 6.54 -5.06 13.94
C LEU A 153 6.10 -6.48 13.52
N GLY A 154 6.97 -7.28 12.87
CA GLY A 154 6.68 -8.67 12.54
C GLY A 154 5.91 -8.91 11.24
N LEU A 155 5.71 -7.88 10.40
CA LEU A 155 5.11 -8.06 9.08
C LEU A 155 6.18 -8.37 8.02
N SER A 156 5.84 -9.27 7.09
CA SER A 156 6.67 -9.59 5.93
C SER A 156 6.58 -8.50 4.87
N VAL A 157 7.72 -8.15 4.27
CA VAL A 157 7.82 -7.10 3.25
C VAL A 157 8.46 -7.65 1.97
N GLY A 158 7.70 -7.59 0.88
CA GLY A 158 8.12 -7.94 -0.47
C GLY A 158 8.40 -6.70 -1.34
N LEU A 159 9.14 -6.93 -2.40
CA LEU A 159 9.47 -5.93 -3.44
C LEU A 159 9.35 -6.59 -4.81
N ILE A 160 8.57 -5.99 -5.69
CA ILE A 160 8.48 -6.39 -7.10
C ILE A 160 9.22 -5.37 -7.95
N GLN A 161 10.09 -5.88 -8.82
CA GLN A 161 10.86 -5.08 -9.75
C GLN A 161 10.91 -5.73 -11.12
N SER A 162 11.29 -4.94 -12.12
CA SER A 162 11.55 -5.41 -13.46
C SER A 162 12.60 -6.55 -13.48
N GLY A 163 12.40 -7.54 -14.36
CA GLY A 163 13.33 -8.66 -14.54
C GLY A 163 13.21 -9.81 -13.53
N MET A 164 12.34 -9.72 -12.51
CA MET A 164 12.11 -10.81 -11.57
C MET A 164 11.38 -11.98 -12.23
N SER A 165 11.80 -13.21 -11.89
CA SER A 165 11.15 -14.44 -12.34
C SER A 165 9.78 -14.66 -11.68
N PRO A 166 8.84 -15.42 -12.29
CA PRO A 166 7.54 -15.68 -11.70
C PRO A 166 7.59 -16.29 -10.29
N PRO A 167 8.47 -17.25 -9.95
CA PRO A 167 8.60 -17.75 -8.59
C PRO A 167 9.00 -16.69 -7.57
N GLU A 168 9.93 -15.78 -7.94
CA GLU A 168 10.33 -14.66 -7.08
C GLU A 168 9.19 -13.69 -6.87
N ARG A 169 8.44 -13.35 -7.95
CA ARG A 169 7.26 -12.49 -7.87
C ARG A 169 6.21 -13.07 -6.92
N ARG A 170 5.88 -14.36 -7.07
CA ARG A 170 4.92 -15.05 -6.20
C ARG A 170 5.32 -15.00 -4.74
N LYS A 171 6.60 -15.22 -4.44
CA LYS A 171 7.13 -15.12 -3.07
C LYS A 171 6.97 -13.71 -2.50
N ASN A 172 7.22 -12.67 -3.30
CA ASN A 172 7.11 -11.28 -2.87
C ASN A 172 5.64 -10.84 -2.74
N TYR A 173 4.76 -11.25 -3.65
CA TYR A 173 3.31 -11.00 -3.52
C TYR A 173 2.67 -11.74 -2.34
N ALA A 174 3.28 -12.84 -1.86
CA ALA A 174 2.81 -13.55 -0.67
C ALA A 174 3.12 -12.81 0.65
N CYS A 175 3.95 -11.77 0.66
CA CYS A 175 4.23 -10.95 1.82
C CYS A 175 3.00 -10.16 2.29
N ASP A 176 2.99 -9.74 3.56
CA ASP A 176 1.91 -8.91 4.11
C ASP A 176 1.84 -7.55 3.41
N ILE A 177 2.99 -6.95 3.09
CA ILE A 177 3.11 -5.68 2.38
C ILE A 177 4.07 -5.85 1.21
N THR A 178 3.63 -5.48 0.00
CA THR A 178 4.44 -5.57 -1.22
C THR A 178 4.59 -4.19 -1.86
N TYR A 179 5.82 -3.73 -1.99
CA TYR A 179 6.17 -2.53 -2.74
C TYR A 179 6.35 -2.88 -4.21
N THR A 180 5.78 -2.07 -5.10
CA THR A 180 5.80 -2.32 -6.54
C THR A 180 5.57 -1.04 -7.34
N THR A 181 5.78 -1.10 -8.64
CA THR A 181 5.33 -0.02 -9.54
C THR A 181 3.96 -0.32 -10.13
N ASN A 182 3.26 0.73 -10.57
CA ASN A 182 2.01 0.60 -11.30
C ASN A 182 2.14 -0.30 -12.54
N SER A 183 3.22 -0.16 -13.29
CA SER A 183 3.49 -0.95 -14.50
C SER A 183 3.71 -2.42 -14.18
N GLU A 184 4.56 -2.76 -13.21
CA GLU A 184 4.81 -4.16 -12.83
C GLU A 184 3.54 -4.83 -12.30
N LEU A 185 2.78 -4.14 -11.43
CA LEU A 185 1.52 -4.65 -10.91
C LEU A 185 0.51 -4.92 -12.03
N GLY A 186 0.38 -3.98 -12.98
CA GLY A 186 -0.53 -4.11 -14.11
C GLY A 186 -0.11 -5.18 -15.09
N PHE A 187 1.19 -5.31 -15.41
CA PHE A 187 1.68 -6.39 -16.27
C PHE A 187 1.52 -7.76 -15.61
N ASP A 188 1.75 -7.89 -14.31
CA ASP A 188 1.51 -9.14 -13.60
C ASP A 188 0.03 -9.51 -13.60
N TYR A 189 -0.87 -8.52 -13.40
CA TYR A 189 -2.30 -8.74 -13.52
C TYR A 189 -2.70 -9.25 -14.92
N LEU A 190 -2.14 -8.66 -15.97
CA LEU A 190 -2.42 -9.13 -17.34
C LEU A 190 -1.87 -10.53 -17.58
N ARG A 191 -0.67 -10.85 -17.11
CA ARG A 191 -0.08 -12.19 -17.23
C ARG A 191 -0.90 -13.23 -16.48
N ASP A 192 -1.32 -12.94 -15.27
CA ASP A 192 -2.13 -13.81 -14.43
C ASP A 192 -3.50 -14.12 -15.10
N ASN A 193 -4.10 -13.14 -15.80
CA ASN A 193 -5.35 -13.35 -16.55
C ASN A 193 -5.16 -14.15 -17.85
N MET A 194 -3.94 -14.36 -18.30
CA MET A 194 -3.62 -15.24 -19.45
C MET A 194 -3.10 -16.60 -19.01
N ALA A 195 -2.90 -16.82 -17.70
CA ALA A 195 -2.41 -18.07 -17.16
C ALA A 195 -3.38 -19.24 -17.46
N VAL A 196 -2.82 -20.37 -17.83
CA VAL A 196 -3.61 -21.60 -18.12
C VAL A 196 -3.70 -22.51 -16.90
N SER A 197 -2.89 -22.27 -15.87
CA SER A 197 -2.92 -23.00 -14.60
C SER A 197 -2.71 -22.04 -13.41
N MET A 198 -3.23 -22.44 -12.24
CA MET A 198 -3.04 -21.66 -10.99
C MET A 198 -1.58 -21.57 -10.54
N GLU A 199 -0.74 -22.50 -11.01
CA GLU A 199 0.69 -22.50 -10.72
C GLU A 199 1.44 -21.36 -11.42
N GLU A 200 0.88 -20.80 -12.49
CA GLU A 200 1.44 -19.67 -13.22
C GLU A 200 1.07 -18.31 -12.59
N VAL A 201 -0.03 -18.26 -11.85
CA VAL A 201 -0.55 -17.05 -11.20
C VAL A 201 0.42 -16.62 -10.10
N VAL A 202 0.84 -15.35 -10.13
CA VAL A 202 1.79 -14.81 -9.16
C VAL A 202 1.13 -13.93 -8.10
N GLN A 203 0.03 -13.26 -8.43
CA GLN A 203 -0.68 -12.36 -7.53
C GLN A 203 -1.72 -13.12 -6.69
N ARG A 204 -2.03 -12.56 -5.53
CA ARG A 204 -3.19 -12.92 -4.72
C ARG A 204 -4.37 -12.00 -5.08
N PRO A 205 -5.60 -12.34 -4.68
CA PRO A 205 -6.73 -11.41 -4.78
C PRO A 205 -6.38 -10.07 -4.12
N PHE A 206 -6.77 -8.97 -4.76
CA PHE A 206 -6.50 -7.63 -4.24
C PHE A 206 -7.33 -7.37 -2.98
N ASN A 207 -6.68 -6.77 -1.97
CA ASN A 207 -7.32 -6.41 -0.71
C ASN A 207 -7.24 -4.90 -0.46
N TYR A 208 -6.03 -4.37 -0.36
CA TYR A 208 -5.79 -2.95 -0.10
C TYR A 208 -4.57 -2.44 -0.85
N CYS A 209 -4.63 -1.20 -1.33
CA CYS A 209 -3.48 -0.54 -1.93
C CYS A 209 -3.37 0.92 -1.50
N VAL A 210 -2.13 1.39 -1.39
CA VAL A 210 -1.77 2.81 -1.32
C VAL A 210 -1.05 3.15 -2.63
N ILE A 211 -1.53 4.16 -3.34
CA ILE A 211 -0.90 4.64 -4.58
C ILE A 211 -0.28 5.99 -4.27
N ASP A 212 1.06 6.06 -4.31
CA ASP A 212 1.79 7.32 -4.21
C ASP A 212 1.83 8.00 -5.58
N GLU A 213 1.85 9.34 -5.59
CA GLU A 213 1.81 10.13 -6.83
C GLU A 213 0.64 9.76 -7.76
N VAL A 214 -0.55 9.66 -7.17
CA VAL A 214 -1.78 9.20 -7.82
C VAL A 214 -2.17 10.02 -9.06
N ASP A 215 -1.82 11.28 -9.12
CA ASP A 215 -1.97 12.17 -10.27
C ASP A 215 -1.13 11.68 -11.47
N SER A 216 0.13 11.32 -11.26
CA SER A 216 0.96 10.72 -12.31
C SER A 216 0.39 9.36 -12.74
N VAL A 217 0.09 8.47 -11.80
CA VAL A 217 -0.33 7.09 -12.10
C VAL A 217 -1.72 7.02 -12.75
N LEU A 218 -2.72 7.74 -12.22
CA LEU A 218 -4.11 7.60 -12.63
C LEU A 218 -4.60 8.69 -13.59
N ILE A 219 -3.80 9.73 -13.86
CA ILE A 219 -4.18 10.82 -14.78
C ILE A 219 -3.16 10.94 -15.90
N ASP A 220 -1.89 11.24 -15.62
CA ASP A 220 -0.89 11.54 -16.66
C ASP A 220 -0.56 10.31 -17.50
N GLU A 221 -0.34 9.16 -16.87
CA GLU A 221 -0.02 7.89 -17.52
C GLU A 221 -1.24 7.02 -17.84
N ALA A 222 -2.44 7.41 -17.41
CA ALA A 222 -3.66 6.60 -17.51
C ALA A 222 -4.05 6.24 -18.96
N ARG A 223 -3.57 7.00 -19.96
CA ARG A 223 -3.82 6.73 -21.38
C ARG A 223 -2.79 5.81 -22.02
N THR A 224 -1.69 5.49 -21.33
CA THR A 224 -0.66 4.59 -21.85
C THR A 224 -1.13 3.15 -21.66
N PRO A 225 -1.45 2.42 -22.75
CA PRO A 225 -1.93 1.05 -22.60
C PRO A 225 -0.78 0.13 -22.19
N LEU A 226 -1.05 -0.79 -21.28
CA LEU A 226 -0.17 -1.92 -21.00
C LEU A 226 -0.43 -2.99 -22.08
N ILE A 227 0.58 -3.27 -22.90
CA ILE A 227 0.45 -4.18 -24.03
C ILE A 227 1.40 -5.37 -23.81
N ILE A 228 0.85 -6.58 -23.79
CA ILE A 228 1.61 -7.82 -23.88
C ILE A 228 1.48 -8.32 -25.32
N SER A 229 2.61 -8.40 -26.04
CA SER A 229 2.66 -8.98 -27.38
C SER A 229 3.44 -10.30 -27.34
N GLY A 230 2.83 -11.36 -27.88
CA GLY A 230 3.53 -12.61 -28.15
C GLY A 230 4.22 -12.57 -29.52
N GLN A 231 5.29 -13.37 -29.69
CA GLN A 231 5.80 -13.64 -31.02
C GLN A 231 4.77 -14.49 -31.77
N VAL A 232 4.11 -13.87 -32.74
CA VAL A 232 3.35 -14.63 -33.73
C VAL A 232 4.38 -15.25 -34.70
N GLU A 233 4.29 -16.57 -34.94
CA GLU A 233 5.04 -17.19 -36.05
C GLU A 233 4.79 -16.37 -37.30
N ARG A 234 5.84 -15.81 -37.88
CA ARG A 234 5.77 -14.84 -38.96
C ARG A 234 5.06 -15.45 -40.15
N PRO A 235 4.05 -14.82 -40.71
CA PRO A 235 3.70 -15.02 -42.10
C PRO A 235 4.68 -14.26 -42.98
N THR A 236 5.99 -14.61 -42.89
CA THR A 236 7.08 -13.95 -43.60
C THR A 236 6.91 -14.05 -45.11
N GLU A 237 6.33 -15.13 -45.61
CA GLU A 237 6.08 -15.35 -47.05
C GLU A 237 5.02 -14.39 -47.60
N LYS A 238 3.95 -14.07 -46.88
CA LYS A 238 2.92 -13.14 -47.35
C LYS A 238 3.43 -11.69 -47.47
N TYR A 239 4.28 -11.27 -46.53
CA TYR A 239 4.89 -9.93 -46.57
C TYR A 239 5.97 -9.84 -47.67
N LEU A 240 6.74 -10.91 -47.89
CA LEU A 240 7.71 -10.98 -48.98
C LEU A 240 7.00 -10.96 -50.33
N GLN A 241 5.93 -11.69 -50.52
CA GLN A 241 5.12 -11.69 -51.74
C GLN A 241 4.46 -10.32 -51.99
N ALA A 242 3.90 -9.68 -50.96
CA ALA A 242 3.30 -8.35 -51.08
C ALA A 242 4.38 -7.28 -51.44
N SER A 243 5.58 -7.37 -50.85
CA SER A 243 6.70 -6.48 -51.15
C SER A 243 7.29 -6.67 -52.58
N GLN A 244 7.06 -7.83 -53.20
CA GLN A 244 7.50 -8.08 -54.60
C GLN A 244 6.47 -7.62 -55.62
N ILE A 245 5.24 -7.35 -55.19
CA ILE A 245 4.15 -6.90 -56.06
C ILE A 245 4.01 -5.36 -56.02
N ALA A 246 4.51 -4.72 -54.96
CA ALA A 246 4.52 -3.24 -54.81
C ALA A 246 5.78 -2.65 -55.46
#